data_56cda7543b947e7d9f2a4b0b8bde9e50
#
_entry.id   56cda7543b947e7d9f2a4b0b8bde9e50
#
_cell.length_a   1.000
_cell.length_b   1.000
_cell.length_c   1.000
_cell.angle_alpha   90.00
_cell.angle_beta   90.00
_cell.angle_gamma   90.00
#
_symmetry.space_group_name_H-M   'P 1'
#
loop_
_entity.id
_entity.type
_entity.pdbx_description
1 polymer ?
#
loop_
_entity_poly.entity_id
_entity_poly.type
_entity_poly.pdbx_seq_one_letter_code
_entity_poly.pdbx_strand_id
1 'polypeptide(L)'
;LATYNGQKYLRQQLDSIIQQGYTDWICLIRDDGSTDDTVAIIKEYVNRDSRFIFINSNDDRKLGSHRSFYELVNYKKADFYVFSDQDDVWKENRLERYLEEAEKFNQELPLLVYSNWTSVDEKLTVLKE
;
A
#
# COMPACT_ATOMS: atom_id res chain seq x y z
N LEU A 1 -3.55 1.02 1.03
CA LEU A 1 -2.63 1.16 2.16
C LEU A 1 -3.39 1.68 3.39
N ALA A 2 -3.34 0.96 4.51
CA ALA A 2 -3.85 1.43 5.79
C ALA A 2 -2.68 1.86 6.69
N THR A 3 -2.85 2.97 7.44
CA THR A 3 -1.80 3.51 8.30
C THR A 3 -2.30 3.76 9.72
N TYR A 4 -1.41 3.58 10.69
CA TYR A 4 -1.57 3.98 12.09
C TYR A 4 -0.21 4.11 12.76
N ASN A 5 0.17 5.34 13.17
CA ASN A 5 1.48 5.63 13.81
C ASN A 5 2.68 5.02 13.06
N GLY A 6 2.71 5.22 11.73
CA GLY A 6 3.68 4.61 10.83
C GLY A 6 4.84 5.52 10.42
N GLN A 7 5.03 6.68 11.04
CA GLN A 7 6.00 7.69 10.61
C GLN A 7 7.41 7.13 10.35
N LYS A 8 7.79 6.07 11.08
CA LYS A 8 9.14 5.50 11.02
C LYS A 8 9.43 4.82 9.68
N TYR A 9 8.45 4.15 9.09
CA TYR A 9 8.65 3.30 7.91
C TYR A 9 7.88 3.76 6.67
N LEU A 10 6.83 4.56 6.86
CA LEU A 10 5.90 4.92 5.79
C LEU A 10 6.57 5.54 4.57
N ARG A 11 7.61 6.36 4.74
CA ARG A 11 8.34 6.95 3.61
C ARG A 11 8.99 5.90 2.74
N GLN A 12 9.65 4.91 3.33
CA GLN A 12 10.28 3.82 2.58
C GLN A 12 9.25 3.02 1.78
N GLN A 13 8.09 2.75 2.39
CA GLN A 13 7.00 2.04 1.71
C GLN A 13 6.45 2.87 0.53
N LEU A 14 6.12 4.15 0.73
CA LEU A 14 5.57 5.01 -0.33
C LEU A 14 6.58 5.21 -1.47
N ASP A 15 7.87 5.38 -1.16
CA ASP A 15 8.93 5.46 -2.17
C ASP A 15 9.03 4.15 -2.98
N SER A 16 8.90 2.99 -2.34
CA SER A 16 8.92 1.70 -3.04
C SER A 16 7.72 1.50 -3.98
N ILE A 17 6.57 2.10 -3.67
CA ILE A 17 5.40 2.12 -4.56
C ILE A 17 5.65 3.05 -5.75
N ILE A 18 6.27 4.21 -5.54
CA ILE A 18 6.63 5.14 -6.64
C ILE A 18 7.61 4.46 -7.62
N GLN A 19 8.53 3.66 -7.11
CA GLN A 19 9.58 2.98 -7.88
C GLN A 19 9.09 1.75 -8.64
N GLN A 20 7.80 1.39 -8.58
CA GLN A 20 7.28 0.27 -9.37
C GLN A 20 7.43 0.52 -10.87
N GLY A 21 7.95 -0.48 -11.60
CA GLY A 21 8.08 -0.44 -13.06
C GLY A 21 6.73 -0.31 -13.76
N TYR A 22 5.71 -1.01 -13.29
CA TYR A 22 4.32 -0.82 -13.72
C TYR A 22 3.78 0.50 -13.15
N THR A 23 3.35 1.41 -14.01
CA THR A 23 3.01 2.80 -13.63
C THR A 23 1.52 3.12 -13.58
N ASP A 24 0.66 2.25 -14.14
CA ASP A 24 -0.80 2.44 -14.16
C ASP A 24 -1.44 1.91 -12.86
N TRP A 25 -1.23 2.65 -11.78
CA TRP A 25 -1.78 2.35 -10.46
C TRP A 25 -2.25 3.61 -9.75
N ILE A 26 -3.14 3.43 -8.79
CA ILE A 26 -3.46 4.41 -7.77
C ILE A 26 -3.25 3.78 -6.39
N CYS A 27 -2.74 4.55 -5.45
CA CYS A 27 -2.59 4.14 -4.06
C CYS A 27 -3.59 4.89 -3.18
N LEU A 28 -4.63 4.20 -2.75
CA LEU A 28 -5.58 4.72 -1.78
C LEU A 28 -4.98 4.57 -0.39
N ILE A 29 -4.96 5.65 0.39
CA ILE A 29 -4.42 5.68 1.76
C ILE A 29 -5.55 6.05 2.72
N ARG A 30 -5.69 5.27 3.78
CA ARG A 30 -6.54 5.58 4.93
C ARG A 30 -5.71 5.56 6.20
N ASP A 31 -5.77 6.66 6.95
CA ASP A 31 -5.16 6.74 8.28
C ASP A 31 -6.20 6.44 9.38
N ASP A 32 -5.80 5.64 10.36
CA ASP A 32 -6.69 5.21 11.45
C ASP A 32 -6.53 6.06 12.73
N GLY A 33 -6.32 7.35 12.54
CA GLY A 33 -6.19 8.33 13.63
C GLY A 33 -4.81 8.33 14.28
N SER A 34 -3.75 8.43 13.45
CA SER A 34 -2.36 8.57 13.90
C SER A 34 -2.16 9.83 14.73
N THR A 35 -1.26 9.75 15.70
CA THR A 35 -0.88 10.85 16.60
C THR A 35 0.56 11.32 16.40
N ASP A 36 1.29 10.65 15.51
CA ASP A 36 2.65 10.99 15.08
C ASP A 36 2.62 11.74 13.72
N ASP A 37 3.77 11.88 13.03
CA ASP A 37 3.88 12.58 11.76
C ASP A 37 3.32 11.81 10.55
N THR A 38 2.65 10.68 10.74
CA THR A 38 2.09 9.84 9.66
C THR A 38 1.22 10.65 8.69
N VAL A 39 0.26 11.43 9.22
CA VAL A 39 -0.66 12.23 8.39
C VAL A 39 0.08 13.32 7.61
N ALA A 40 1.11 13.93 8.20
CA ALA A 40 1.94 14.92 7.52
C ALA A 40 2.71 14.28 6.33
N ILE A 41 3.25 13.09 6.52
CA ILE A 41 3.91 12.32 5.47
C ILE A 41 2.91 11.98 4.35
N ILE A 42 1.72 11.47 4.66
CA ILE A 42 0.69 11.17 3.66
C ILE A 42 0.38 12.40 2.80
N LYS A 43 0.14 13.55 3.43
CA LYS A 43 -0.17 14.80 2.72
C LYS A 43 0.96 15.26 1.81
N GLU A 44 2.21 15.07 2.21
CA GLU A 44 3.39 15.37 1.38
C GLU A 44 3.36 14.54 0.09
N TYR A 45 3.14 13.21 0.18
CA TYR A 45 3.11 12.34 -0.99
C TYR A 45 1.91 12.60 -1.90
N VAL A 46 0.73 12.83 -1.34
CA VAL A 46 -0.47 13.22 -2.12
C VAL A 46 -0.25 14.52 -2.89
N ASN A 47 0.44 15.50 -2.32
CA ASN A 47 0.76 16.75 -3.01
C ASN A 47 1.84 16.58 -4.10
N ARG A 48 2.72 15.60 -3.95
CA ARG A 48 3.84 15.34 -4.85
C ARG A 48 3.45 14.47 -6.05
N ASP A 49 2.55 13.50 -5.86
CA ASP A 49 2.16 12.51 -6.88
C ASP A 49 0.65 12.27 -6.81
N SER A 50 -0.07 12.64 -7.86
CA SER A 50 -1.53 12.55 -7.96
C SER A 50 -2.09 11.12 -7.95
N ARG A 51 -1.24 10.10 -8.06
CA ARG A 51 -1.63 8.69 -7.92
C ARG A 51 -1.90 8.29 -6.46
N PHE A 52 -1.42 9.06 -5.48
CA PHE A 52 -1.78 8.87 -4.08
C PHE A 52 -3.07 9.62 -3.73
N ILE A 53 -3.99 8.95 -3.08
CA ILE A 53 -5.28 9.51 -2.66
C ILE A 53 -5.50 9.24 -1.18
N PHE A 54 -5.56 10.30 -0.37
CA PHE A 54 -5.88 10.22 1.05
C PHE A 54 -7.40 10.27 1.25
N ILE A 55 -8.03 9.10 1.46
CA ILE A 55 -9.49 8.95 1.39
C ILE A 55 -10.24 9.50 2.59
N ASN A 56 -9.59 9.69 3.73
CA ASN A 56 -10.21 10.19 4.97
C ASN A 56 -9.49 11.41 5.55
N SER A 57 -9.02 12.31 4.70
CA SER A 57 -8.30 13.53 5.12
C SER A 57 -9.06 14.44 6.10
N ASN A 58 -10.38 14.31 6.17
CA ASN A 58 -11.28 15.08 7.03
C ASN A 58 -12.02 14.20 8.05
N ASP A 59 -11.60 12.97 8.26
CA ASP A 59 -12.26 12.01 9.14
C ASP A 59 -11.21 11.24 9.94
N ASP A 60 -11.23 11.43 11.26
CA ASP A 60 -10.27 10.85 12.22
C ASP A 60 -10.81 9.60 12.94
N ARG A 61 -11.93 9.03 12.45
CA ARG A 61 -12.50 7.83 13.02
C ARG A 61 -11.53 6.68 13.03
N LYS A 62 -11.35 6.07 14.20
CA LYS A 62 -10.56 4.84 14.38
C LYS A 62 -11.45 3.63 14.09
N LEU A 63 -11.12 2.91 13.05
CA LEU A 63 -11.87 1.73 12.60
C LEU A 63 -11.14 0.41 12.86
N GLY A 64 -9.83 0.48 13.09
CA GLY A 64 -8.94 -0.67 13.12
C GLY A 64 -8.56 -1.15 11.72
N SER A 65 -7.55 -1.99 11.62
CA SER A 65 -6.95 -2.44 10.36
C SER A 65 -7.98 -3.06 9.40
N HIS A 66 -8.78 -4.01 9.87
CA HIS A 66 -9.79 -4.72 9.06
C HIS A 66 -10.77 -3.79 8.35
N ARG A 67 -11.38 -2.86 9.12
CA ARG A 67 -12.36 -1.92 8.58
C ARG A 67 -11.71 -0.86 7.70
N SER A 68 -10.47 -0.48 8.01
CA SER A 68 -9.69 0.43 7.17
C SER A 68 -9.48 -0.16 5.77
N PHE A 69 -9.09 -1.43 5.66
CA PHE A 69 -8.97 -2.10 4.37
C PHE A 69 -10.32 -2.30 3.68
N TYR A 70 -11.40 -2.57 4.42
CA TYR A 70 -12.75 -2.65 3.85
C TYR A 70 -13.17 -1.33 3.19
N GLU A 71 -12.97 -0.19 3.86
CA GLU A 71 -13.24 1.14 3.29
C GLU A 71 -12.40 1.40 2.03
N LEU A 72 -11.10 1.05 2.05
CA LEU A 72 -10.20 1.22 0.92
C LEU A 72 -10.65 0.44 -0.31
N VAL A 73 -11.01 -0.83 -0.16
CA VAL A 73 -11.45 -1.69 -1.27
C VAL A 73 -12.78 -1.19 -1.87
N ASN A 74 -13.67 -0.65 -1.05
CA ASN A 74 -14.97 -0.16 -1.51
C ASN A 74 -14.94 1.29 -2.03
N TYR A 75 -13.83 2.00 -1.86
CA TYR A 75 -13.73 3.40 -2.26
C TYR A 75 -13.77 3.61 -3.78
N LYS A 76 -13.11 2.75 -4.54
CA LYS A 76 -13.03 2.84 -5.99
C LYS A 76 -12.93 1.44 -6.61
N LYS A 77 -13.68 1.21 -7.69
CA LYS A 77 -13.55 -0.03 -8.47
C LYS A 77 -12.25 -0.03 -9.29
N ALA A 78 -11.61 -1.19 -9.35
CA ALA A 78 -10.42 -1.47 -10.14
C ALA A 78 -10.46 -2.94 -10.61
N ASP A 79 -9.67 -3.27 -11.63
CA ASP A 79 -9.54 -4.64 -12.13
C ASP A 79 -8.79 -5.52 -11.11
N PHE A 80 -7.77 -4.94 -10.46
CA PHE A 80 -6.98 -5.62 -9.44
C PHE A 80 -6.82 -4.75 -8.19
N TYR A 81 -6.76 -5.39 -7.02
CA TYR A 81 -6.50 -4.77 -5.74
C TYR A 81 -5.25 -5.37 -5.12
N VAL A 82 -4.30 -4.53 -4.73
CA VAL A 82 -3.08 -4.95 -4.04
C VAL A 82 -3.09 -4.36 -2.63
N PHE A 83 -3.02 -5.22 -1.63
CA PHE A 83 -2.92 -4.81 -0.23
C PHE A 83 -1.49 -4.41 0.11
N SER A 84 -1.36 -3.35 0.90
CA SER A 84 -0.08 -2.84 1.36
C SER A 84 -0.18 -2.44 2.82
N ASP A 85 0.74 -2.95 3.62
CA ASP A 85 0.98 -2.45 4.97
C ASP A 85 1.92 -1.24 4.92
N GLN A 86 2.01 -0.49 6.01
CA GLN A 86 2.74 0.79 6.06
C GLN A 86 4.25 0.65 6.23
N ASP A 87 4.72 -0.55 6.55
CA ASP A 87 6.08 -0.88 7.01
C ASP A 87 6.79 -1.93 6.14
N ASP A 88 6.19 -2.30 5.02
CA ASP A 88 6.82 -3.13 3.99
C ASP A 88 7.67 -2.26 3.03
N VAL A 89 8.57 -2.90 2.29
CA VAL A 89 9.25 -2.30 1.12
C VAL A 89 9.07 -3.23 -0.07
N TRP A 90 8.49 -2.72 -1.14
CA TRP A 90 8.22 -3.50 -2.34
C TRP A 90 9.41 -3.53 -3.29
N LYS A 91 9.69 -4.69 -3.87
CA LYS A 91 10.63 -4.78 -5.00
C LYS A 91 10.05 -4.07 -6.22
N GLU A 92 10.89 -3.42 -7.02
CA GLU A 92 10.49 -2.58 -8.16
C GLU A 92 9.57 -3.29 -9.18
N ASN A 93 9.68 -4.60 -9.32
CA ASN A 93 8.89 -5.41 -10.25
C ASN A 93 7.71 -6.14 -9.61
N ARG A 94 7.28 -5.77 -8.39
CA ARG A 94 6.23 -6.49 -7.67
C ARG A 94 4.89 -6.47 -8.40
N LEU A 95 4.44 -5.29 -8.85
CA LEU A 95 3.16 -5.15 -9.55
C LEU A 95 3.16 -5.86 -10.90
N GLU A 96 4.23 -5.73 -11.69
CA GLU A 96 4.38 -6.44 -12.95
C GLU A 96 4.24 -7.95 -12.76
N ARG A 97 4.98 -8.51 -11.80
CA ARG A 97 4.94 -9.94 -11.52
C ARG A 97 3.57 -10.43 -11.05
N TYR A 98 2.84 -9.62 -10.28
CA TYR A 98 1.50 -9.99 -9.85
C TYR A 98 0.52 -10.00 -11.02
N LEU A 99 0.62 -9.04 -11.94
CA LEU A 99 -0.20 -8.99 -13.15
C LEU A 99 0.13 -10.13 -14.09
N GLU A 100 1.41 -10.38 -14.38
CA GLU A 100 1.86 -11.51 -15.20
C GLU A 100 1.37 -12.87 -14.64
N GLU A 101 1.36 -13.01 -13.32
CA GLU A 101 0.86 -14.23 -12.69
C GLU A 101 -0.66 -14.32 -12.80
N ALA A 102 -1.37 -13.21 -12.57
CA ALA A 102 -2.82 -13.17 -12.68
C ALA A 102 -3.32 -13.49 -14.10
N GLU A 103 -2.63 -13.02 -15.14
CA GLU A 103 -2.99 -13.25 -16.55
C GLU A 103 -3.00 -14.74 -16.95
N LYS A 104 -2.32 -15.60 -16.20
CA LYS A 104 -2.29 -17.05 -16.46
C LYS A 104 -3.60 -17.77 -16.09
N PHE A 105 -4.51 -17.08 -15.41
CA PHE A 105 -5.74 -17.66 -14.87
C PHE A 105 -6.98 -17.02 -15.49
N ASN A 106 -8.12 -17.72 -15.37
CA ASN A 106 -9.40 -17.17 -15.82
C ASN A 106 -9.83 -16.01 -14.92
N GLN A 107 -9.89 -14.80 -15.50
CA GLN A 107 -10.24 -13.55 -14.81
C GLN A 107 -11.73 -13.46 -14.41
N GLU A 108 -12.59 -14.36 -14.88
CA GLU A 108 -14.00 -14.43 -14.47
C GLU A 108 -14.19 -15.12 -13.10
N LEU A 109 -13.14 -15.79 -12.61
CA LEU A 109 -13.15 -16.46 -11.31
C LEU A 109 -12.40 -15.61 -10.26
N PRO A 110 -12.81 -15.68 -8.98
CA PRO A 110 -12.06 -15.08 -7.90
C PRO A 110 -10.62 -15.60 -7.88
N LEU A 111 -9.66 -14.70 -7.92
CA LEU A 111 -8.23 -15.01 -7.93
C LEU A 111 -7.53 -14.30 -6.77
N LEU A 112 -6.69 -15.00 -6.06
CA LEU A 112 -5.75 -14.45 -5.06
C LEU A 112 -4.32 -14.80 -5.47
N VAL A 113 -3.51 -13.77 -5.70
CA VAL A 113 -2.07 -13.91 -5.95
C VAL A 113 -1.32 -13.44 -4.71
N TYR A 114 -0.37 -14.24 -4.24
CA TYR A 114 0.48 -13.89 -3.11
C TYR A 114 1.95 -14.28 -3.37
N SER A 115 2.87 -13.68 -2.66
CA SER A 115 4.29 -13.96 -2.75
C SER A 115 4.90 -14.22 -1.38
N ASN A 116 6.08 -14.84 -1.38
CA ASN A 116 6.93 -14.89 -0.20
C ASN A 116 7.43 -13.49 0.16
N TRP A 117 7.83 -13.33 1.40
CA TRP A 117 8.44 -12.12 1.95
C TRP A 117 9.81 -12.45 2.55
N THR A 118 10.64 -11.44 2.71
CA THR A 118 11.95 -11.53 3.33
C THR A 118 11.98 -10.61 4.54
N SER A 119 12.30 -11.15 5.72
CA SER A 119 12.49 -10.34 6.93
C SER A 119 13.77 -9.54 6.83
N VAL A 120 13.66 -8.24 7.06
CA VAL A 120 14.79 -7.30 7.03
C VAL A 120 14.79 -6.42 8.28
N ASP A 121 15.95 -5.86 8.61
CA ASP A 121 16.07 -4.80 9.61
C ASP A 121 15.72 -3.42 9.02
N GLU A 122 15.82 -2.37 9.83
CA GLU A 122 15.55 -0.98 9.43
C GLU A 122 16.45 -0.47 8.28
N LYS A 123 17.57 -1.13 8.02
CA LYS A 123 18.51 -0.83 6.93
C LYS A 123 18.31 -1.73 5.72
N LEU A 124 17.22 -2.51 5.70
CA LEU A 124 16.89 -3.52 4.70
C LEU A 124 17.93 -4.66 4.62
N THR A 125 18.68 -4.91 5.70
CA THR A 125 19.58 -6.06 5.80
C THR A 125 18.75 -7.30 6.13
N VAL A 126 18.94 -8.39 5.37
CA VAL A 126 18.21 -9.65 5.59
C VAL A 126 18.55 -10.23 6.97
N LEU A 127 17.52 -10.48 7.78
CA LEU A 127 17.67 -10.96 9.15
C LEU A 127 17.85 -12.47 9.24
N LYS A 128 17.15 -13.23 8.39
CA LYS A 128 17.29 -14.69 8.11
C LYS A 128 16.29 -15.09 7.02
N GLU A 129 16.69 -16.05 6.23
CA GLU A 129 15.77 -16.87 5.43
C GLU A 129 15.15 -17.96 6.31
#